data_2b8fc0a8d867a1a340e10eedfcccf460
#
_entry.id   2b8fc0a8d867a1a340e10eedfcccf460
#
_cell.length_a   1.000
_cell.length_b   1.000
_cell.length_c   1.000
_cell.angle_alpha   90.00
_cell.angle_beta   90.00
_cell.angle_gamma   90.00
#
_symmetry.space_group_name_H-M   'P 1'
#
loop_
_entity.id
_entity.type
_entity.pdbx_description
1 polymer ?
#
loop_
_entity_poly.entity_id
_entity_poly.type
_entity_poly.pdbx_seq_one_letter_code
_entity_poly.pdbx_strand_id
1 'polypeptide(L)'
;MNRSRCHRKAKALNGNPFVDWVITPFNLPEALLRRHKKKLIRNNKRSYGTSITERPEEISAEIEEGHWEIDTVVGKRAGKESVVLTLVEKKTDYYIAIKIPGKDAASVMIAMEVLREEYGDKFFSKVFKSITADNGSEFSRLSELEAYGVSIYFAHPYSSWERAQNERHNRILRRYIPKGVSIDLYSAEQILHFADEMNALPRKQLGYRTPEELFEKFLDKVYSLKIFK
;
A
#
# COMPACT_ATOMS: atom_id res chain seq x y z
N MET A 1 12.63 20.39 -12.40
CA MET A 1 13.85 19.66 -12.70
C MET A 1 13.91 19.29 -14.18
N ASN A 2 14.78 19.97 -14.82
CA ASN A 2 15.46 19.77 -16.12
C ASN A 2 14.69 19.26 -17.36
N ARG A 3 14.14 20.22 -18.12
CA ARG A 3 13.76 20.07 -19.53
C ARG A 3 14.96 20.11 -20.52
N SER A 4 16.19 20.12 -20.04
CA SER A 4 17.40 20.47 -20.87
C SER A 4 18.18 19.28 -21.44
N ARG A 5 17.68 18.04 -21.38
CA ARG A 5 18.44 16.86 -21.86
C ARG A 5 18.05 16.29 -23.23
N CYS A 6 17.18 16.94 -23.98
CA CYS A 6 16.76 16.42 -25.30
C CYS A 6 17.25 17.22 -26.51
N HIS A 7 18.24 18.12 -26.35
CA HIS A 7 18.86 18.83 -27.48
C HIS A 7 20.28 18.34 -27.69
N ARG A 8 20.46 17.06 -28.03
CA ARG A 8 21.71 16.66 -28.68
C ARG A 8 21.59 16.97 -30.16
N LYS A 9 22.25 18.05 -30.60
CA LYS A 9 22.57 18.26 -32.02
C LYS A 9 23.47 17.09 -32.46
N ALA A 10 22.96 16.21 -33.29
CA ALA A 10 23.79 15.28 -34.03
C ALA A 10 24.66 16.13 -35.00
N LYS A 11 25.95 16.30 -34.69
CA LYS A 11 26.93 16.84 -35.62
C LYS A 11 27.05 15.85 -36.76
N ALA A 12 26.75 16.29 -37.97
CA ALA A 12 26.99 15.53 -39.17
C ALA A 12 28.49 15.22 -39.30
N LEU A 13 28.82 13.95 -39.39
CA LEU A 13 30.15 13.48 -39.79
C LEU A 13 30.28 13.63 -41.29
N ASN A 14 31.19 14.54 -41.68
CA ASN A 14 31.80 14.64 -43.00
C ASN A 14 30.88 14.52 -44.22
N GLY A 15 30.38 15.65 -44.71
CA GLY A 15 30.08 15.84 -46.11
C GLY A 15 28.90 15.13 -46.73
N ASN A 16 28.02 14.57 -45.94
CA ASN A 16 26.80 13.92 -46.43
C ASN A 16 25.66 14.94 -46.43
N PRO A 17 24.97 15.19 -47.59
CA PRO A 17 23.93 16.21 -47.67
C PRO A 17 22.60 15.83 -47.03
N PHE A 18 22.61 14.89 -46.11
CA PHE A 18 21.46 14.53 -45.33
C PHE A 18 21.35 15.44 -44.10
N VAL A 19 20.82 16.63 -44.41
CA VAL A 19 19.79 17.29 -43.62
C VAL A 19 19.99 17.31 -42.10
N ASP A 20 20.10 18.52 -41.59
CA ASP A 20 19.89 18.86 -40.15
C ASP A 20 18.52 18.38 -39.66
N TRP A 21 18.38 17.08 -39.45
CA TRP A 21 17.21 16.52 -38.76
C TRP A 21 17.32 16.85 -37.28
N VAL A 22 16.67 17.90 -36.89
CA VAL A 22 16.39 18.15 -35.47
C VAL A 22 15.39 17.09 -35.01
N ILE A 23 15.89 16.03 -34.38
CA ILE A 23 15.01 15.05 -33.77
C ILE A 23 14.29 15.73 -32.58
N THR A 24 13.03 16.06 -32.81
CA THR A 24 12.15 16.55 -31.76
C THR A 24 11.46 15.37 -31.05
N PRO A 25 10.90 15.58 -29.84
CA PRO A 25 10.10 14.55 -29.17
C PRO A 25 8.93 14.03 -30.03
N PHE A 26 8.51 14.76 -31.05
CA PHE A 26 7.45 14.37 -31.99
C PHE A 26 7.93 13.39 -33.08
N ASN A 27 9.24 13.30 -33.31
CA ASN A 27 9.83 12.38 -34.29
C ASN A 27 10.06 10.98 -33.74
N LEU A 28 9.83 10.75 -32.45
CA LEU A 28 9.97 9.45 -31.85
C LEU A 28 8.72 8.60 -32.17
N PRO A 29 8.88 7.32 -32.60
CA PRO A 29 7.75 6.43 -32.88
C PRO A 29 6.74 6.35 -31.74
N GLU A 30 7.22 6.45 -30.51
CA GLU A 30 6.39 6.44 -29.29
C GLU A 30 5.58 7.73 -29.11
N ALA A 31 5.91 8.83 -29.79
CA ALA A 31 5.17 10.09 -29.66
C ALA A 31 3.74 9.95 -30.20
N LEU A 32 3.54 9.13 -31.24
CA LEU A 32 2.24 8.82 -31.83
C LEU A 32 1.38 7.96 -30.90
N LEU A 33 2.01 7.20 -30.00
CA LEU A 33 1.34 6.35 -29.00
C LEU A 33 1.05 7.10 -27.69
N ARG A 34 1.67 8.26 -27.49
CA ARG A 34 1.41 9.12 -26.34
C ARG A 34 0.08 9.84 -26.51
N ARG A 35 -1.00 9.15 -26.17
CA ARG A 35 -2.27 9.82 -25.94
C ARG A 35 -2.04 10.85 -24.83
N HIS A 36 -2.11 12.15 -25.16
CA HIS A 36 -2.21 13.20 -24.15
C HIS A 36 -3.50 12.95 -23.35
N LYS A 37 -3.37 12.22 -22.27
CA LYS A 37 -4.44 12.17 -21.27
C LYS A 37 -4.60 13.60 -20.77
N LYS A 38 -5.66 14.28 -21.20
CA LYS A 38 -6.09 15.52 -20.54
C LYS A 38 -6.09 15.20 -19.05
N LYS A 39 -5.24 15.88 -18.27
CA LYS A 39 -5.30 15.83 -16.81
C LYS A 39 -6.66 16.44 -16.46
N LEU A 40 -7.65 15.58 -16.30
CA LEU A 40 -8.85 15.96 -15.56
C LEU A 40 -8.35 16.22 -14.14
N ILE A 41 -8.25 17.49 -13.79
CA ILE A 41 -8.03 17.91 -12.40
C ILE A 41 -9.32 17.52 -11.67
N ARG A 42 -9.38 16.27 -11.23
CA ARG A 42 -10.38 15.84 -10.27
C ARG A 42 -9.97 16.43 -8.94
N ASN A 43 -10.58 17.55 -8.59
CA ASN A 43 -10.53 18.07 -7.22
C ASN A 43 -11.29 17.10 -6.31
N ASN A 44 -10.70 15.95 -5.99
CA ASN A 44 -11.17 15.10 -4.91
C ASN A 44 -10.79 15.79 -3.59
N LYS A 45 -11.65 16.70 -3.15
CA LYS A 45 -11.55 17.39 -1.85
C LYS A 45 -12.09 16.55 -0.67
N ARG A 46 -12.44 15.29 -0.87
CA ARG A 46 -12.94 14.44 0.22
C ARG A 46 -11.75 13.89 1.00
N SER A 47 -11.56 14.36 2.22
CA SER A 47 -10.80 13.68 3.26
C SER A 47 -11.81 12.99 4.17
N TYR A 48 -11.57 11.74 4.48
CA TYR A 48 -12.44 10.96 5.38
C TYR A 48 -12.02 11.07 6.85
N GLY A 49 -10.94 11.79 7.17
CA GLY A 49 -10.45 11.98 8.52
C GLY A 49 -9.15 12.79 8.56
N THR A 50 -8.33 12.55 9.58
CA THR A 50 -7.07 13.27 9.84
C THR A 50 -6.08 13.09 8.70
N SER A 51 -5.47 14.20 8.23
CA SER A 51 -4.50 14.16 7.14
C SER A 51 -3.19 13.51 7.61
N ILE A 52 -2.51 12.84 6.68
CA ILE A 52 -1.16 12.30 6.92
C ILE A 52 -0.15 13.38 7.32
N THR A 53 -0.40 14.65 6.99
CA THR A 53 0.45 15.78 7.42
C THR A 53 0.42 16.00 8.93
N GLU A 54 -0.64 15.57 9.60
CA GLU A 54 -0.80 15.67 11.05
C GLU A 54 -0.18 14.46 11.79
N ARG A 55 0.31 13.47 11.02
CA ARG A 55 0.94 12.27 11.57
C ARG A 55 2.31 12.62 12.16
N PRO A 56 2.61 12.19 13.41
CA PRO A 56 3.92 12.37 14.02
C PRO A 56 5.07 11.83 13.17
N GLU A 57 6.20 12.53 13.14
CA GLU A 57 7.36 12.15 12.34
C GLU A 57 7.96 10.79 12.76
N GLU A 58 7.85 10.45 14.05
CA GLU A 58 8.32 9.18 14.59
C GLU A 58 7.69 7.97 13.90
N ILE A 59 6.41 8.08 13.51
CA ILE A 59 5.70 7.04 12.74
C ILE A 59 6.30 6.89 11.34
N SER A 60 6.70 8.00 10.73
CA SER A 60 7.33 8.01 9.40
C SER A 60 8.75 7.45 9.44
N ALA A 61 9.45 7.62 10.55
CA ALA A 61 10.82 7.12 10.77
C ALA A 61 10.89 5.63 11.16
N GLU A 62 9.74 4.95 11.30
CA GLU A 62 9.64 3.52 11.63
C GLU A 62 10.37 3.14 12.93
N ILE A 63 10.33 4.07 13.93
CA ILE A 63 11.08 3.90 15.18
C ILE A 63 10.45 2.82 16.05
N GLU A 64 9.13 2.74 16.08
CA GLU A 64 8.40 1.79 16.90
C GLU A 64 7.44 0.90 16.11
N GLU A 65 7.06 -0.23 16.70
CA GLU A 65 6.09 -1.18 16.14
C GLU A 65 4.65 -0.70 16.38
N GLY A 66 3.70 -1.22 15.57
CA GLY A 66 2.26 -0.99 15.70
C GLY A 66 1.70 0.05 14.74
N HIS A 67 2.47 0.49 13.76
CA HIS A 67 2.04 1.45 12.74
C HIS A 67 1.83 0.75 11.40
N TRP A 68 0.62 0.82 10.88
CA TRP A 68 0.16 0.04 9.73
C TRP A 68 -0.18 0.90 8.52
N GLU A 69 0.05 0.35 7.35
CA GLU A 69 -0.52 0.85 6.09
C GLU A 69 -1.61 -0.13 5.65
N ILE A 70 -2.77 0.37 5.23
CA ILE A 70 -3.90 -0.44 4.76
C ILE A 70 -4.19 -0.15 3.29
N ASP A 71 -4.54 -1.18 2.51
CA ASP A 71 -4.91 -1.07 1.09
C ASP A 71 -5.86 -2.21 0.68
N THR A 72 -6.41 -2.13 -0.52
CA THR A 72 -7.22 -3.19 -1.12
C THR A 72 -6.64 -3.65 -2.44
N VAL A 73 -6.48 -4.97 -2.60
CA VAL A 73 -6.02 -5.60 -3.83
C VAL A 73 -7.21 -6.16 -4.60
N VAL A 74 -7.50 -5.56 -5.76
CA VAL A 74 -8.61 -5.92 -6.63
C VAL A 74 -8.14 -6.89 -7.71
N GLY A 75 -8.88 -7.96 -7.97
CA GLY A 75 -8.63 -8.93 -9.05
C GLY A 75 -8.97 -8.35 -10.42
N LYS A 76 -10.16 -8.61 -10.92
CA LYS A 76 -10.71 -8.00 -12.13
C LYS A 76 -11.24 -6.61 -11.85
N ARG A 77 -11.21 -5.75 -12.86
CA ARG A 77 -11.72 -4.37 -12.73
C ARG A 77 -13.23 -4.25 -12.86
N ALA A 78 -13.87 -5.24 -13.41
CA ALA A 78 -15.31 -5.23 -13.67
C ALA A 78 -16.00 -6.31 -12.83
N GLY A 79 -17.02 -5.92 -12.07
CA GLY A 79 -17.85 -6.83 -11.29
C GLY A 79 -17.87 -6.53 -9.80
N LYS A 80 -18.84 -7.13 -9.12
CA LYS A 80 -18.88 -7.23 -7.66
C LYS A 80 -18.11 -8.49 -7.27
N GLU A 81 -16.81 -8.38 -7.14
CA GLU A 81 -15.94 -9.50 -6.76
C GLU A 81 -15.38 -9.26 -5.36
N SER A 82 -15.04 -10.36 -4.70
CA SER A 82 -14.21 -10.31 -3.50
C SER A 82 -12.91 -9.56 -3.78
N VAL A 83 -12.38 -8.90 -2.78
CA VAL A 83 -11.08 -8.24 -2.82
C VAL A 83 -10.23 -8.71 -1.65
N VAL A 84 -8.92 -8.47 -1.72
CA VAL A 84 -8.04 -8.74 -0.59
C VAL A 84 -7.80 -7.42 0.14
N LEU A 85 -8.22 -7.33 1.40
CA LEU A 85 -7.77 -6.29 2.32
C LEU A 85 -6.37 -6.64 2.77
N THR A 86 -5.46 -5.67 2.73
CA THR A 86 -4.06 -5.87 3.07
C THR A 86 -3.60 -4.84 4.09
N LEU A 87 -2.88 -5.29 5.10
CA LEU A 87 -2.24 -4.43 6.07
C LEU A 87 -0.75 -4.78 6.15
N VAL A 88 0.10 -3.77 6.25
CA VAL A 88 1.55 -3.93 6.44
C VAL A 88 1.97 -3.19 7.69
N GLU A 89 2.60 -3.88 8.62
CA GLU A 89 3.26 -3.24 9.76
C GLU A 89 4.59 -2.62 9.31
N LYS A 90 4.78 -1.34 9.61
CA LYS A 90 5.85 -0.53 8.99
C LYS A 90 7.26 -0.95 9.40
N LYS A 91 7.49 -1.37 10.63
CA LYS A 91 8.82 -1.67 11.17
C LYS A 91 9.24 -3.11 10.94
N THR A 92 8.30 -4.04 11.08
CA THR A 92 8.57 -5.48 10.94
C THR A 92 8.35 -5.99 9.52
N ASP A 93 7.71 -5.18 8.65
CA ASP A 93 7.22 -5.60 7.33
C ASP A 93 6.19 -6.75 7.40
N TYR A 94 5.60 -7.00 8.58
CA TYR A 94 4.58 -8.06 8.72
C TYR A 94 3.35 -7.72 7.89
N TYR A 95 2.86 -8.73 7.18
CA TYR A 95 1.81 -8.57 6.17
C TYR A 95 0.58 -9.40 6.53
N ILE A 96 -0.56 -8.75 6.64
CA ILE A 96 -1.87 -9.40 6.82
C ILE A 96 -2.63 -9.30 5.49
N ALA A 97 -3.23 -10.40 5.05
CA ALA A 97 -4.09 -10.44 3.86
C ALA A 97 -5.40 -11.15 4.19
N ILE A 98 -6.52 -10.46 4.04
CA ILE A 98 -7.86 -10.97 4.36
C ILE A 98 -8.75 -10.87 3.12
N LYS A 99 -9.38 -11.99 2.74
CA LYS A 99 -10.40 -11.96 1.69
C LYS A 99 -11.68 -11.34 2.24
N ILE A 100 -12.14 -10.24 1.59
CA ILE A 100 -13.39 -9.57 1.95
C ILE A 100 -14.37 -9.60 0.77
N PRO A 101 -15.70 -9.63 1.03
CA PRO A 101 -16.71 -9.83 -0.01
C PRO A 101 -16.75 -8.77 -1.10
N GLY A 102 -16.31 -7.54 -0.79
CA GLY A 102 -16.34 -6.44 -1.73
C GLY A 102 -15.44 -5.29 -1.35
N LYS A 103 -15.24 -4.37 -2.29
CA LYS A 103 -14.49 -3.13 -2.08
C LYS A 103 -15.42 -2.03 -1.54
N ASP A 104 -15.89 -2.19 -0.34
CA ASP A 104 -16.81 -1.26 0.34
C ASP A 104 -16.45 -1.09 1.83
N ALA A 105 -16.95 -0.02 2.43
CA ALA A 105 -16.63 0.32 3.81
C ALA A 105 -17.16 -0.69 4.84
N ALA A 106 -18.28 -1.34 4.56
CA ALA A 106 -18.84 -2.33 5.48
C ALA A 106 -17.95 -3.58 5.52
N SER A 107 -17.51 -4.08 4.36
CA SER A 107 -16.62 -5.23 4.27
C SER A 107 -15.28 -4.97 4.96
N VAL A 108 -14.72 -3.77 4.82
CA VAL A 108 -13.48 -3.36 5.52
C VAL A 108 -13.69 -3.34 7.03
N MET A 109 -14.79 -2.73 7.52
CA MET A 109 -15.04 -2.65 8.96
C MET A 109 -15.27 -4.03 9.59
N ILE A 110 -15.96 -4.94 8.89
CA ILE A 110 -16.12 -6.33 9.37
C ILE A 110 -14.75 -7.01 9.53
N ALA A 111 -13.85 -6.85 8.57
CA ALA A 111 -12.51 -7.42 8.66
C ALA A 111 -11.69 -6.81 9.81
N MET A 112 -11.82 -5.51 10.05
CA MET A 112 -11.14 -4.85 11.19
C MET A 112 -11.73 -5.32 12.53
N GLU A 113 -13.01 -5.61 12.58
CA GLU A 113 -13.67 -6.17 13.77
C GLU A 113 -13.17 -7.58 14.07
N VAL A 114 -13.03 -8.43 13.04
CA VAL A 114 -12.42 -9.77 13.19
C VAL A 114 -10.99 -9.66 13.74
N LEU A 115 -10.18 -8.74 13.24
CA LEU A 115 -8.85 -8.50 13.79
C LEU A 115 -8.90 -8.01 15.24
N ARG A 116 -9.88 -7.18 15.60
CA ARG A 116 -10.06 -6.70 16.96
C ARG A 116 -10.39 -7.84 17.92
N GLU A 117 -11.25 -8.77 17.50
CA GLU A 117 -11.59 -9.97 18.27
C GLU A 117 -10.37 -10.90 18.42
N GLU A 118 -9.60 -11.10 17.35
CA GLU A 118 -8.42 -11.96 17.31
C GLU A 118 -7.31 -11.48 18.27
N TYR A 119 -6.95 -10.19 18.19
CA TYR A 119 -5.93 -9.61 19.08
C TYR A 119 -6.46 -9.25 20.47
N GLY A 120 -7.79 -9.19 20.63
CA GLY A 120 -8.49 -8.86 21.87
C GLY A 120 -8.55 -7.35 22.15
N ASP A 121 -9.70 -6.88 22.60
CA ASP A 121 -10.05 -5.46 22.81
C ASP A 121 -8.97 -4.65 23.55
N LYS A 122 -8.38 -5.25 24.60
CA LYS A 122 -7.37 -4.58 25.44
C LYS A 122 -6.03 -4.37 24.76
N PHE A 123 -5.75 -5.14 23.72
CA PHE A 123 -4.46 -5.13 23.04
C PHE A 123 -4.56 -4.56 21.65
N PHE A 124 -5.75 -4.48 21.09
CA PHE A 124 -5.97 -4.02 19.73
C PHE A 124 -5.29 -2.67 19.46
N SER A 125 -5.49 -1.65 20.31
CA SER A 125 -4.83 -0.36 20.16
C SER A 125 -3.32 -0.37 20.44
N LYS A 126 -2.78 -1.43 21.03
CA LYS A 126 -1.35 -1.59 21.21
C LYS A 126 -0.69 -2.25 19.99
N VAL A 127 -1.42 -3.18 19.34
CA VAL A 127 -0.99 -3.81 18.09
C VAL A 127 -1.23 -2.87 16.91
N PHE A 128 -2.37 -2.17 16.90
CA PHE A 128 -2.74 -1.18 15.88
C PHE A 128 -2.74 0.22 16.48
N LYS A 129 -1.55 0.79 16.71
CA LYS A 129 -1.42 2.17 17.25
C LYS A 129 -1.89 3.21 16.24
N SER A 130 -1.52 3.02 14.99
CA SER A 130 -2.04 3.84 13.90
C SER A 130 -2.21 3.07 12.60
N ILE A 131 -3.16 3.51 11.77
CA ILE A 131 -3.38 2.96 10.43
C ILE A 131 -3.38 4.12 9.43
N THR A 132 -2.61 3.98 8.36
CA THR A 132 -2.57 4.94 7.26
C THR A 132 -3.29 4.35 6.05
N ALA A 133 -4.36 5.01 5.59
CA ALA A 133 -5.16 4.62 4.43
C ALA A 133 -5.03 5.64 3.29
N ASP A 134 -5.49 5.28 2.08
CA ASP A 134 -5.79 6.29 1.06
C ASP A 134 -7.21 6.86 1.26
N ASN A 135 -7.56 7.85 0.42
CA ASN A 135 -8.90 8.41 0.40
C ASN A 135 -9.87 7.58 -0.47
N GLY A 136 -9.77 6.25 -0.44
CA GLY A 136 -10.72 5.35 -1.08
C GLY A 136 -12.06 5.33 -0.32
N SER A 137 -13.16 5.19 -1.06
CA SER A 137 -14.51 5.13 -0.45
C SER A 137 -14.68 3.94 0.50
N GLU A 138 -13.90 2.88 0.29
CA GLU A 138 -13.86 1.69 1.14
C GLU A 138 -13.29 1.96 2.53
N PHE A 139 -12.50 3.03 2.70
CA PHE A 139 -11.93 3.44 3.97
C PHE A 139 -12.68 4.58 4.66
N SER A 140 -13.84 4.98 4.12
CA SER A 140 -14.63 6.13 4.62
C SER A 140 -15.09 6.01 6.07
N ARG A 141 -15.19 4.78 6.59
CA ARG A 141 -15.60 4.51 7.98
C ARG A 141 -14.43 4.15 8.90
N LEU A 142 -13.19 4.15 8.39
CA LEU A 142 -12.04 3.68 9.16
C LEU A 142 -11.80 4.51 10.42
N SER A 143 -12.16 5.80 10.42
CA SER A 143 -12.10 6.68 11.59
C SER A 143 -12.96 6.21 12.78
N GLU A 144 -13.91 5.29 12.58
CA GLU A 144 -14.66 4.68 13.68
C GLU A 144 -13.76 3.89 14.64
N LEU A 145 -12.59 3.41 14.14
CA LEU A 145 -11.60 2.69 14.95
C LEU A 145 -10.90 3.60 15.98
N GLU A 146 -11.00 4.92 15.84
CA GLU A 146 -10.46 5.86 16.82
C GLU A 146 -11.14 5.71 18.19
N ALA A 147 -12.38 5.24 18.20
CA ALA A 147 -13.09 4.89 19.44
C ALA A 147 -12.41 3.76 20.24
N TYR A 148 -11.62 2.93 19.57
CA TYR A 148 -10.82 1.85 20.19
C TYR A 148 -9.37 2.25 20.48
N GLY A 149 -9.03 3.53 20.31
CA GLY A 149 -7.69 4.06 20.59
C GLY A 149 -6.67 3.89 19.45
N VAL A 150 -7.14 3.67 18.23
CA VAL A 150 -6.29 3.58 17.02
C VAL A 150 -6.28 4.93 16.31
N SER A 151 -5.10 5.50 16.03
CA SER A 151 -5.02 6.74 15.26
C SER A 151 -5.14 6.48 13.77
N ILE A 152 -6.03 7.19 13.07
CA ILE A 152 -6.27 6.98 11.63
C ILE A 152 -5.77 8.17 10.83
N TYR A 153 -4.95 7.91 9.81
CA TYR A 153 -4.39 8.93 8.92
C TYR A 153 -4.72 8.62 7.46
N PHE A 154 -5.04 9.66 6.71
CA PHE A 154 -5.34 9.55 5.28
C PHE A 154 -4.27 10.21 4.44
N ALA A 155 -3.70 9.42 3.50
CA ALA A 155 -2.70 9.87 2.55
C ALA A 155 -3.27 10.90 1.57
N HIS A 156 -2.41 11.76 1.02
CA HIS A 156 -2.84 12.71 0.02
C HIS A 156 -3.28 12.02 -1.27
N PRO A 157 -4.24 12.57 -1.98
CA PRO A 157 -4.62 12.07 -3.31
C PRO A 157 -3.41 12.03 -4.25
N TYR A 158 -3.25 10.90 -4.97
CA TYR A 158 -2.14 10.67 -5.92
C TYR A 158 -0.72 10.59 -5.30
N SER A 159 -0.60 10.39 -4.00
CA SER A 159 0.66 10.29 -3.27
C SER A 159 0.95 8.85 -2.85
N SER A 160 1.09 7.94 -3.84
CA SER A 160 1.35 6.52 -3.57
C SER A 160 2.65 6.27 -2.79
N TRP A 161 3.61 7.19 -2.87
CA TRP A 161 4.87 7.10 -2.10
C TRP A 161 4.66 7.21 -0.58
N GLU A 162 3.55 7.78 -0.13
CA GLU A 162 3.20 7.87 1.29
C GLU A 162 2.79 6.51 1.90
N ARG A 163 2.54 5.50 1.04
CA ARG A 163 2.21 4.11 1.38
C ARG A 163 3.08 3.12 0.58
N ALA A 164 4.38 3.42 0.52
CA ALA A 164 5.32 2.68 -0.32
C ALA A 164 5.51 1.22 0.14
N GLN A 165 5.35 0.93 1.44
CA GLN A 165 5.49 -0.41 1.96
C GLN A 165 4.34 -1.31 1.50
N ASN A 166 3.10 -0.84 1.58
CA ASN A 166 1.96 -1.59 1.11
C ASN A 166 2.03 -1.86 -0.40
N GLU A 167 2.40 -0.85 -1.21
CA GLU A 167 2.61 -1.04 -2.65
C GLU A 167 3.66 -2.13 -2.94
N ARG A 168 4.77 -2.14 -2.19
CA ARG A 168 5.84 -3.14 -2.32
C ARG A 168 5.32 -4.55 -2.01
N HIS A 169 4.60 -4.72 -0.90
CA HIS A 169 4.05 -6.01 -0.47
C HIS A 169 2.96 -6.50 -1.42
N ASN A 170 2.06 -5.61 -1.85
CA ASN A 170 1.04 -5.93 -2.83
C ASN A 170 1.65 -6.40 -4.17
N ARG A 171 2.85 -5.88 -4.54
CA ARG A 171 3.60 -6.38 -5.71
C ARG A 171 4.10 -7.81 -5.51
N ILE A 172 4.49 -8.19 -4.30
CA ILE A 172 4.87 -9.58 -3.98
C ILE A 172 3.63 -10.47 -4.02
N LEU A 173 2.52 -10.07 -3.39
CA LEU A 173 1.25 -10.80 -3.44
C LEU A 173 0.79 -11.06 -4.89
N ARG A 174 1.09 -10.14 -5.81
CA ARG A 174 0.78 -10.30 -7.25
C ARG A 174 1.51 -11.45 -7.95
N ARG A 175 2.49 -12.07 -7.32
CA ARG A 175 3.11 -13.32 -7.81
C ARG A 175 2.19 -14.52 -7.60
N TYR A 176 1.38 -14.50 -6.54
CA TYR A 176 0.40 -15.52 -6.20
C TYR A 176 -0.95 -15.23 -6.85
N ILE A 177 -1.36 -13.96 -6.86
CA ILE A 177 -2.65 -13.50 -7.42
C ILE A 177 -2.36 -12.50 -8.53
N PRO A 178 -2.19 -12.94 -9.79
CA PRO A 178 -1.87 -12.07 -10.92
C PRO A 178 -2.97 -11.02 -11.18
N LYS A 179 -2.55 -9.88 -11.75
CA LYS A 179 -3.50 -8.83 -12.15
C LYS A 179 -4.51 -9.35 -13.16
N GLY A 180 -5.80 -9.02 -12.96
CA GLY A 180 -6.87 -9.41 -13.88
C GLY A 180 -7.44 -10.82 -13.62
N VAL A 181 -6.86 -11.55 -12.68
CA VAL A 181 -7.42 -12.82 -12.19
C VAL A 181 -8.43 -12.51 -11.08
N SER A 182 -9.56 -13.24 -11.08
CA SER A 182 -10.60 -13.07 -10.06
C SER A 182 -10.10 -13.54 -8.69
N ILE A 183 -10.36 -12.75 -7.66
CA ILE A 183 -10.08 -13.11 -6.26
C ILE A 183 -10.96 -14.29 -5.81
N ASP A 184 -12.14 -14.44 -6.41
CA ASP A 184 -13.07 -15.50 -6.04
C ASP A 184 -12.57 -16.91 -6.40
N LEU A 185 -11.53 -17.00 -7.24
CA LEU A 185 -10.86 -18.28 -7.54
C LEU A 185 -9.97 -18.78 -6.37
N TYR A 186 -9.70 -17.94 -5.40
CA TYR A 186 -8.88 -18.28 -4.25
C TYR A 186 -9.74 -18.35 -2.98
N SER A 187 -9.56 -19.39 -2.19
CA SER A 187 -10.20 -19.46 -0.87
C SER A 187 -9.58 -18.46 0.12
N ALA A 188 -10.25 -18.20 1.25
CA ALA A 188 -9.70 -17.34 2.29
C ALA A 188 -8.40 -17.93 2.87
N GLU A 189 -8.36 -19.25 3.05
CA GLU A 189 -7.20 -20.00 3.55
C GLU A 189 -6.00 -19.90 2.59
N GLN A 190 -6.24 -19.95 1.28
CA GLN A 190 -5.17 -19.77 0.29
C GLN A 190 -4.58 -18.38 0.35
N ILE A 191 -5.41 -17.33 0.53
CA ILE A 191 -4.94 -15.95 0.64
C ILE A 191 -4.15 -15.75 1.92
N LEU A 192 -4.59 -16.33 3.04
CA LEU A 192 -3.86 -16.34 4.29
C LEU A 192 -2.50 -17.03 4.12
N HIS A 193 -2.48 -18.22 3.52
CA HIS A 193 -1.25 -18.97 3.27
C HIS A 193 -0.24 -18.17 2.42
N PHE A 194 -0.68 -17.40 1.42
CA PHE A 194 0.22 -16.53 0.65
C PHE A 194 0.85 -15.43 1.53
N ALA A 195 0.09 -14.89 2.49
CA ALA A 195 0.63 -13.92 3.44
C ALA A 195 1.66 -14.58 4.38
N ASP A 196 1.38 -15.78 4.86
CA ASP A 196 2.29 -16.55 5.72
C ASP A 196 3.60 -16.86 4.99
N GLU A 197 3.54 -17.34 3.73
CA GLU A 197 4.75 -17.52 2.93
C GLU A 197 5.55 -16.22 2.76
N MET A 198 4.88 -15.08 2.57
CA MET A 198 5.54 -13.78 2.47
C MET A 198 6.18 -13.36 3.80
N ASN A 199 5.58 -13.70 4.94
CA ASN A 199 6.06 -13.38 6.27
C ASN A 199 7.21 -14.30 6.72
N ALA A 200 7.26 -15.52 6.21
CA ALA A 200 8.33 -16.47 6.48
C ALA A 200 9.64 -16.21 5.68
N LEU A 201 9.62 -15.27 4.71
CA LEU A 201 10.81 -14.98 3.91
C LEU A 201 11.76 -14.01 4.62
N PRO A 202 13.05 -14.39 4.83
CA PRO A 202 14.07 -13.49 5.39
C PRO A 202 14.27 -12.26 4.50
N ARG A 203 14.39 -11.08 5.13
CA ARG A 203 14.57 -9.82 4.39
C ARG A 203 15.90 -9.15 4.77
N LYS A 204 16.66 -8.75 3.75
CA LYS A 204 17.94 -8.05 3.96
C LYS A 204 17.77 -6.79 4.83
N GLN A 205 16.73 -6.01 4.60
CA GLN A 205 16.44 -4.80 5.37
C GLN A 205 16.11 -5.06 6.85
N LEU A 206 15.67 -6.28 7.18
CA LEU A 206 15.41 -6.74 8.54
C LEU A 206 16.61 -7.49 9.16
N GLY A 207 17.81 -7.35 8.58
CA GLY A 207 19.01 -8.07 9.02
C GLY A 207 18.90 -9.58 8.79
N TYR A 208 18.28 -9.99 7.70
CA TYR A 208 18.00 -11.39 7.32
C TYR A 208 17.08 -12.14 8.28
N ARG A 209 16.34 -11.42 9.13
CA ARG A 209 15.23 -11.98 9.91
C ARG A 209 13.95 -11.98 9.06
N THR A 210 12.98 -12.78 9.47
CA THR A 210 11.66 -12.81 8.84
C THR A 210 10.74 -11.76 9.48
N PRO A 211 9.75 -11.23 8.74
CA PRO A 211 8.67 -10.41 9.30
C PRO A 211 7.97 -11.09 10.48
N GLU A 212 7.69 -12.39 10.36
CA GLU A 212 7.02 -13.19 11.39
C GLU A 212 7.81 -13.18 12.69
N GLU A 213 9.11 -13.54 12.67
CA GLU A 213 9.98 -13.53 13.87
C GLU A 213 10.01 -12.17 14.58
N LEU A 214 9.95 -11.06 13.82
CA LEU A 214 9.96 -9.73 14.40
C LEU A 214 8.60 -9.35 14.97
N PHE A 215 7.54 -9.72 14.27
CA PHE A 215 6.19 -9.42 14.70
C PHE A 215 5.81 -10.24 15.94
N GLU A 216 6.18 -11.52 16.02
CA GLU A 216 6.02 -12.34 17.23
C GLU A 216 6.71 -11.70 18.43
N LYS A 217 7.96 -11.25 18.28
CA LYS A 217 8.67 -10.52 19.35
C LYS A 217 7.96 -9.24 19.77
N PHE A 218 7.31 -8.57 18.85
CA PHE A 218 6.49 -7.40 19.16
C PHE A 218 5.24 -7.82 19.96
N LEU A 219 4.53 -8.86 19.52
CA LEU A 219 3.37 -9.39 20.24
C LEU A 219 3.74 -9.86 21.64
N ASP A 220 4.87 -10.53 21.82
CA ASP A 220 5.38 -10.92 23.13
C ASP A 220 5.52 -9.72 24.05
N LYS A 221 6.07 -8.60 23.58
CA LYS A 221 6.15 -7.36 24.37
C LYS A 221 4.76 -6.83 24.73
N VAL A 222 3.83 -6.81 23.76
CA VAL A 222 2.47 -6.32 23.97
C VAL A 222 1.72 -7.15 25.02
N TYR A 223 1.85 -8.47 24.97
CA TYR A 223 1.15 -9.39 25.88
C TYR A 223 1.87 -9.60 27.22
N SER A 224 3.22 -9.55 27.24
CA SER A 224 4.02 -9.73 28.47
C SER A 224 3.86 -8.57 29.46
N LEU A 225 3.46 -7.38 29.02
CA LEU A 225 3.12 -6.26 29.90
C LEU A 225 1.97 -6.59 30.90
N LYS A 226 1.42 -7.82 30.85
CA LYS A 226 0.36 -8.32 31.75
C LYS A 226 0.92 -8.96 33.04
N ILE A 227 2.19 -9.32 33.08
CA ILE A 227 2.73 -10.17 34.18
C ILE A 227 3.17 -9.34 35.39
N PHE A 228 3.28 -8.01 35.24
CA PHE A 228 3.84 -7.12 36.27
C PHE A 228 2.88 -6.04 36.78
N LYS A 229 1.56 -6.32 36.84
CA LYS A 229 0.60 -5.42 37.53
C LYS A 229 -0.27 -6.21 38.51
#